data_1ecf69e6b4f7992155d5be55484bb389
#
_entry.id   1ecf69e6b4f7992155d5be55484bb389
#
_cell.length_a   1.000
_cell.length_b   1.000
_cell.length_c   1.000
_cell.angle_alpha   90.00
_cell.angle_beta   90.00
_cell.angle_gamma   90.00
#
_symmetry.space_group_name_H-M   'P 1'
#
loop_
_entity.id
_entity.type
_entity.pdbx_description
1 polymer ?
#
loop_
_entity_poly.entity_id
_entity_poly.type
_entity_poly.pdbx_seq_one_letter_code
_entity_poly.pdbx_strand_id
1 'polypeptide(L)'
;MTGISFHLSPSEAATRSAAASFAQNVLRPSRATYLSHSSHPARFQATRPTYATAVSSSLIKSQLSPALGGTGGSLVEAALLVEECYAVEPSAALTIFATGLGLTPLNIAGDPAHAEFLAPFLSGEGAPLASLVFSEPGGVANALEKGGAGFQTTARREGDEWVVDGEKMWATNCAGWDFKGCELACVVCRDVTDGEEYGGDPRDKVMIVLVTRGDLERNGEGSFEVVRHVEMPGHSSVSGPHVRYNRVRVPAKNVLCPPGQGAQVAFGSFDASAVLVGAMGVGVMRAAFDAALAFAKRDARGGAVPLLERQAFADLLSGIKMQAEAARALTWKAAHALENGPGDYDARRELALAAKIYSSEAAVKACTDAINAVGVTAYDLDQPFSDLLNTAIVLPIFDGGNVGIRRRHMQELMLSPTYDAWASTFGPSK
;
A
#
# COMPACT_ATOMS: atom_id res chain seq x y z
N MET A 1 -30.31 4.09 17.02
CA MET A 1 -29.23 4.65 16.16
C MET A 1 -28.36 5.50 17.06
N THR A 2 -27.12 5.07 17.27
CA THR A 2 -26.11 5.91 17.92
C THR A 2 -25.70 6.98 16.91
N GLY A 3 -25.63 8.24 17.34
CA GLY A 3 -25.18 9.35 16.50
C GLY A 3 -23.72 9.14 16.02
N ILE A 4 -23.21 10.07 15.20
CA ILE A 4 -21.82 10.06 14.75
C ILE A 4 -20.91 10.14 15.98
N SER A 5 -20.01 9.16 16.11
CA SER A 5 -18.98 9.13 17.15
C SER A 5 -17.61 8.98 16.53
N PHE A 6 -16.67 9.82 16.93
CA PHE A 6 -15.25 9.72 16.61
C PHE A 6 -14.42 9.13 17.77
N HIS A 7 -15.09 8.64 18.81
CA HIS A 7 -14.43 7.90 19.88
C HIS A 7 -14.13 6.49 19.41
N LEU A 8 -12.89 6.07 19.63
CA LEU A 8 -12.48 4.69 19.33
C LEU A 8 -13.25 3.72 20.24
N SER A 9 -13.74 2.64 19.66
CA SER A 9 -14.24 1.49 20.42
C SER A 9 -13.12 0.86 21.25
N PRO A 10 -13.42 0.02 22.25
CA PRO A 10 -12.39 -0.69 23.01
C PRO A 10 -11.45 -1.52 22.12
N SER A 11 -11.94 -2.15 21.07
CA SER A 11 -11.13 -2.91 20.11
C SER A 11 -10.19 -2.00 19.31
N GLU A 12 -10.71 -0.92 18.74
CA GLU A 12 -9.92 0.06 18.00
C GLU A 12 -8.84 0.71 18.87
N ALA A 13 -9.17 1.05 20.14
CA ALA A 13 -8.21 1.60 21.09
C ALA A 13 -7.12 0.59 21.45
N ALA A 14 -7.47 -0.70 21.60
CA ALA A 14 -6.52 -1.77 21.85
C ALA A 14 -5.59 -2.00 20.64
N THR A 15 -6.15 -2.05 19.42
CA THR A 15 -5.39 -2.15 18.16
C THR A 15 -4.42 -1.00 18.02
N ARG A 16 -4.87 0.23 18.23
CA ARG A 16 -4.01 1.43 18.18
C ARG A 16 -2.87 1.35 19.21
N SER A 17 -3.18 0.95 20.45
CA SER A 17 -2.17 0.84 21.52
C SER A 17 -1.12 -0.23 21.20
N ALA A 18 -1.54 -1.39 20.70
CA ALA A 18 -0.64 -2.46 20.27
C ALA A 18 0.24 -2.01 19.09
N ALA A 19 -0.35 -1.32 18.10
CA ALA A 19 0.36 -0.76 16.95
C ALA A 19 1.41 0.27 17.38
N ALA A 20 1.07 1.20 18.28
CA ALA A 20 2.00 2.19 18.81
C ALA A 20 3.16 1.54 19.56
N SER A 21 2.88 0.51 20.37
CA SER A 21 3.90 -0.27 21.07
C SER A 21 4.83 -1.00 20.10
N PHE A 22 4.27 -1.67 19.07
CA PHE A 22 5.05 -2.33 18.03
C PHE A 22 5.92 -1.34 17.26
N ALA A 23 5.37 -0.22 16.86
CA ALA A 23 6.10 0.82 16.13
C ALA A 23 7.30 1.34 16.94
N GLN A 24 7.13 1.62 18.23
CA GLN A 24 8.20 2.15 19.08
C GLN A 24 9.26 1.09 19.43
N ASN A 25 8.83 -0.14 19.72
CA ASN A 25 9.74 -1.15 20.28
C ASN A 25 10.36 -2.06 19.21
N VAL A 26 9.73 -2.19 18.03
CA VAL A 26 10.19 -3.07 16.95
C VAL A 26 10.60 -2.31 15.69
N LEU A 27 9.74 -1.40 15.19
CA LEU A 27 10.05 -0.66 13.96
C LEU A 27 11.12 0.41 14.17
N ARG A 28 11.02 1.24 15.20
CA ARG A 28 11.98 2.33 15.46
C ARG A 28 13.45 1.84 15.52
N PRO A 29 13.79 0.77 16.27
CA PRO A 29 15.16 0.28 16.32
C PRO A 29 15.68 -0.25 14.98
N SER A 30 14.81 -0.78 14.12
CA SER A 30 15.22 -1.36 12.83
C SER A 30 15.88 -0.34 11.90
N ARG A 31 15.52 0.95 12.05
CA ARG A 31 16.08 2.03 11.23
C ARG A 31 17.60 2.13 11.34
N ALA A 32 18.15 2.13 12.55
CA ALA A 32 19.59 2.19 12.76
C ALA A 32 20.29 0.94 12.15
N THR A 33 19.64 -0.22 12.26
CA THR A 33 20.16 -1.48 11.72
C THR A 33 20.24 -1.44 10.19
N TYR A 34 19.15 -1.13 9.49
CA TYR A 34 19.20 -1.17 8.03
C TYR A 34 20.01 0.01 7.44
N LEU A 35 20.02 1.19 8.05
CA LEU A 35 20.83 2.32 7.58
C LEU A 35 22.34 2.11 7.75
N SER A 36 22.79 1.13 8.56
CA SER A 36 24.21 0.76 8.62
C SER A 36 24.72 0.10 7.33
N HIS A 37 23.83 -0.34 6.45
CA HIS A 37 24.16 -0.94 5.17
C HIS A 37 24.18 0.08 4.04
N SER A 38 25.18 -0.02 3.16
CA SER A 38 25.40 0.94 2.06
C SER A 38 24.48 0.71 0.87
N SER A 39 24.13 -0.54 0.55
CA SER A 39 23.33 -0.86 -0.62
C SER A 39 21.84 -1.06 -0.25
N HIS A 40 20.96 -0.67 -1.16
CA HIS A 40 19.53 -0.81 -0.99
C HIS A 40 19.06 -2.28 -0.79
N PRO A 41 19.56 -3.28 -1.55
CA PRO A 41 19.25 -4.68 -1.29
C PRO A 41 19.65 -5.15 0.12
N ALA A 42 20.82 -4.75 0.60
CA ALA A 42 21.29 -5.11 1.94
C ALA A 42 20.43 -4.45 3.05
N ARG A 43 19.98 -3.20 2.83
CA ARG A 43 19.02 -2.54 3.73
C ARG A 43 17.71 -3.29 3.82
N PHE A 44 17.16 -3.74 2.68
CA PHE A 44 15.95 -4.56 2.67
C PHE A 44 16.15 -5.85 3.45
N GLN A 45 17.20 -6.62 3.16
CA GLN A 45 17.49 -7.87 3.86
C GLN A 45 17.68 -7.67 5.37
N ALA A 46 18.27 -6.56 5.79
CA ALA A 46 18.46 -6.23 7.20
C ALA A 46 17.14 -6.01 7.97
N THR A 47 16.02 -5.75 7.29
CA THR A 47 14.69 -5.64 7.93
C THR A 47 14.01 -6.99 8.17
N ARG A 48 14.56 -8.11 7.67
CA ARG A 48 13.96 -9.44 7.82
C ARG A 48 13.69 -9.85 9.27
N PRO A 49 14.57 -9.61 10.26
CA PRO A 49 14.26 -9.92 11.67
C PRO A 49 13.08 -9.11 12.22
N THR A 50 12.98 -7.84 11.85
CA THR A 50 11.84 -6.95 12.20
C THR A 50 10.54 -7.49 11.60
N TYR A 51 10.58 -7.91 10.34
CA TYR A 51 9.45 -8.54 9.68
C TYR A 51 9.05 -9.88 10.32
N ALA A 52 10.01 -10.73 10.67
CA ALA A 52 9.74 -11.98 11.39
C ALA A 52 9.05 -11.72 12.75
N THR A 53 9.41 -10.62 13.42
CA THR A 53 8.70 -10.20 14.64
C THR A 53 7.26 -9.79 14.34
N ALA A 54 7.00 -9.12 13.20
CA ALA A 54 5.62 -8.81 12.78
C ALA A 54 4.81 -10.10 12.52
N VAL A 55 5.43 -11.12 11.90
CA VAL A 55 4.81 -12.44 11.68
C VAL A 55 4.45 -13.10 13.01
N SER A 56 5.40 -13.24 13.93
CA SER A 56 5.18 -13.89 15.23
C SER A 56 4.23 -13.10 16.14
N SER A 57 4.11 -11.78 15.94
CA SER A 57 3.14 -10.92 16.62
C SER A 57 1.76 -10.91 15.94
N SER A 58 1.52 -11.80 14.99
CA SER A 58 0.26 -11.94 14.23
C SER A 58 -0.12 -10.73 13.36
N LEU A 59 0.78 -9.76 13.11
CA LEU A 59 0.48 -8.62 12.25
C LEU A 59 0.20 -9.02 10.79
N ILE A 60 0.83 -10.08 10.30
CA ILE A 60 0.55 -10.60 8.96
C ILE A 60 -0.79 -11.32 8.96
N LYS A 61 -1.04 -12.16 9.96
CA LYS A 61 -2.31 -12.88 10.12
C LYS A 61 -3.50 -11.94 10.25
N SER A 62 -3.32 -10.76 10.86
CA SER A 62 -4.38 -9.73 10.98
C SER A 62 -4.70 -9.00 9.66
N GLN A 63 -3.96 -9.23 8.61
CA GLN A 63 -4.25 -8.69 7.27
C GLN A 63 -5.10 -9.67 6.42
N LEU A 64 -5.42 -10.81 6.96
CA LEU A 64 -6.33 -11.81 6.38
C LEU A 64 -7.66 -11.83 7.13
N SER A 65 -8.75 -12.00 6.38
CA SER A 65 -10.09 -12.09 6.96
C SER A 65 -10.26 -13.35 7.82
N PRO A 66 -11.14 -13.33 8.84
CA PRO A 66 -11.46 -14.52 9.61
C PRO A 66 -11.99 -15.68 8.77
N ALA A 67 -12.69 -15.40 7.67
CA ALA A 67 -13.18 -16.41 6.74
C ALA A 67 -12.06 -17.23 6.08
N LEU A 68 -10.85 -16.66 5.98
CA LEU A 68 -9.65 -17.31 5.46
C LEU A 68 -8.68 -17.79 6.56
N GLY A 69 -9.12 -17.83 7.82
CA GLY A 69 -8.30 -18.23 8.96
C GLY A 69 -7.42 -17.12 9.56
N GLY A 70 -7.59 -15.90 9.09
CA GLY A 70 -6.92 -14.71 9.64
C GLY A 70 -7.54 -14.20 10.94
N THR A 71 -7.03 -13.07 11.40
CA THR A 71 -7.54 -12.36 12.58
C THR A 71 -7.85 -10.89 12.26
N GLY A 72 -8.08 -10.58 10.97
CA GLY A 72 -8.37 -9.22 10.50
C GLY A 72 -9.62 -8.65 11.16
N GLY A 73 -9.48 -7.42 11.62
CA GLY A 73 -10.58 -6.60 12.12
C GLY A 73 -11.16 -5.71 11.04
N SER A 74 -11.72 -4.57 11.44
CA SER A 74 -12.27 -3.57 10.51
C SER A 74 -11.16 -2.83 9.74
N LEU A 75 -11.53 -2.24 8.61
CA LEU A 75 -10.62 -1.38 7.84
C LEU A 75 -10.21 -0.11 8.64
N VAL A 76 -11.05 0.33 9.61
CA VAL A 76 -10.68 1.39 10.56
C VAL A 76 -9.53 0.93 11.45
N GLU A 77 -9.57 -0.30 11.98
CA GLU A 77 -8.49 -0.87 12.78
C GLU A 77 -7.21 -1.01 11.95
N ALA A 78 -7.32 -1.44 10.69
CA ALA A 78 -6.18 -1.47 9.77
C ALA A 78 -5.59 -0.07 9.52
N ALA A 79 -6.43 0.96 9.35
CA ALA A 79 -5.98 2.35 9.19
C ALA A 79 -5.25 2.87 10.44
N LEU A 80 -5.75 2.55 11.64
CA LEU A 80 -5.08 2.89 12.90
C LEU A 80 -3.70 2.24 13.02
N LEU A 81 -3.60 0.96 12.68
CA LEU A 81 -2.34 0.23 12.67
C LEU A 81 -1.32 0.87 11.71
N VAL A 82 -1.76 1.18 10.48
CA VAL A 82 -0.91 1.82 9.46
C VAL A 82 -0.45 3.19 9.91
N GLU A 83 -1.36 4.03 10.44
CA GLU A 83 -1.03 5.38 10.91
C GLU A 83 0.04 5.35 12.00
N GLU A 84 -0.11 4.48 13.03
CA GLU A 84 0.87 4.39 14.14
C GLU A 84 2.24 3.91 13.65
N CYS A 85 2.29 2.94 12.72
CA CYS A 85 3.55 2.45 12.17
C CYS A 85 4.25 3.51 11.29
N TYR A 86 3.49 4.17 10.42
CA TYR A 86 4.04 5.18 9.50
C TYR A 86 4.49 6.47 10.22
N ALA A 87 3.91 6.79 11.36
CA ALA A 87 4.36 7.90 12.19
C ALA A 87 5.75 7.65 12.83
N VAL A 88 6.25 6.41 12.80
CA VAL A 88 7.50 6.02 13.49
C VAL A 88 8.57 5.55 12.51
N GLU A 89 8.26 4.59 11.64
CA GLU A 89 9.23 3.99 10.70
C GLU A 89 8.51 3.48 9.43
N PRO A 90 8.38 4.31 8.39
CA PRO A 90 7.60 3.97 7.19
C PRO A 90 8.24 2.88 6.32
N SER A 91 9.59 2.75 6.27
CA SER A 91 10.24 1.82 5.34
C SER A 91 9.98 0.36 5.70
N ALA A 92 10.30 -0.05 6.94
CA ALA A 92 10.04 -1.42 7.40
C ALA A 92 8.52 -1.71 7.48
N ALA A 93 7.71 -0.69 7.85
CA ALA A 93 6.26 -0.79 7.87
C ALA A 93 5.69 -1.10 6.48
N LEU A 94 6.20 -0.47 5.41
CA LEU A 94 5.71 -0.72 4.05
C LEU A 94 5.93 -2.17 3.62
N THR A 95 7.05 -2.81 3.97
CA THR A 95 7.28 -4.24 3.70
C THR A 95 6.20 -5.13 4.34
N ILE A 96 5.78 -4.80 5.58
CA ILE A 96 4.71 -5.52 6.30
C ILE A 96 3.35 -5.32 5.59
N PHE A 97 2.98 -4.08 5.29
CA PHE A 97 1.67 -3.77 4.67
C PHE A 97 1.59 -4.15 3.20
N ALA A 98 2.71 -4.17 2.48
CA ALA A 98 2.76 -4.67 1.11
C ALA A 98 2.51 -6.19 1.03
N THR A 99 2.86 -6.95 2.08
CA THR A 99 2.42 -8.34 2.18
C THR A 99 0.90 -8.44 2.28
N GLY A 100 0.26 -7.58 3.07
CA GLY A 100 -1.21 -7.50 3.12
C GLY A 100 -1.83 -7.16 1.78
N LEU A 101 -1.27 -6.18 1.05
CA LEU A 101 -1.71 -5.88 -0.31
C LEU A 101 -1.56 -7.10 -1.24
N GLY A 102 -0.47 -7.87 -1.10
CA GLY A 102 -0.25 -9.11 -1.85
C GLY A 102 -1.28 -10.20 -1.53
N LEU A 103 -1.83 -10.21 -0.31
CA LEU A 103 -2.86 -11.15 0.14
C LEU A 103 -4.29 -10.67 -0.16
N THR A 104 -4.48 -9.39 -0.45
CA THR A 104 -5.81 -8.80 -0.69
C THR A 104 -6.56 -9.44 -1.87
N PRO A 105 -5.93 -9.83 -3.00
CA PRO A 105 -6.65 -10.54 -4.06
C PRO A 105 -7.30 -11.85 -3.58
N LEU A 106 -6.65 -12.60 -2.69
CA LEU A 106 -7.23 -13.82 -2.11
C LEU A 106 -8.35 -13.49 -1.13
N ASN A 107 -8.22 -12.40 -0.33
CA ASN A 107 -9.30 -11.92 0.53
C ASN A 107 -10.56 -11.56 -0.26
N ILE A 108 -10.41 -10.91 -1.42
CA ILE A 108 -11.53 -10.49 -2.28
C ILE A 108 -12.14 -11.68 -3.01
N ALA A 109 -11.30 -12.56 -3.59
CA ALA A 109 -11.78 -13.74 -4.30
C ALA A 109 -12.50 -14.72 -3.36
N GLY A 110 -12.02 -14.84 -2.12
CA GLY A 110 -12.70 -15.61 -1.07
C GLY A 110 -12.86 -17.12 -1.36
N ASP A 111 -12.15 -17.66 -2.35
CA ASP A 111 -12.29 -19.04 -2.76
C ASP A 111 -11.49 -19.99 -1.85
N PRO A 112 -12.17 -20.92 -1.12
CA PRO A 112 -11.49 -21.89 -0.27
C PRO A 112 -10.49 -22.81 -1.02
N ALA A 113 -10.65 -22.99 -2.34
CA ALA A 113 -9.71 -23.75 -3.14
C ALA A 113 -8.28 -23.19 -3.11
N HIS A 114 -8.14 -21.91 -2.80
CA HIS A 114 -6.84 -21.24 -2.71
C HIS A 114 -6.29 -21.13 -1.26
N ALA A 115 -6.94 -21.76 -0.28
CA ALA A 115 -6.53 -21.71 1.13
C ALA A 115 -5.11 -22.26 1.36
N GLU A 116 -4.66 -23.22 0.56
CA GLU A 116 -3.31 -23.79 0.66
C GLU A 116 -2.21 -22.73 0.50
N PHE A 117 -2.43 -21.71 -0.32
CA PHE A 117 -1.48 -20.61 -0.56
C PHE A 117 -1.34 -19.66 0.64
N LEU A 118 -2.29 -19.70 1.58
CA LEU A 118 -2.29 -18.85 2.77
C LEU A 118 -1.56 -19.47 3.96
N ALA A 119 -1.28 -20.77 3.92
CA ALA A 119 -0.68 -21.50 5.04
C ALA A 119 0.61 -20.84 5.60
N PRO A 120 1.57 -20.35 4.77
CA PRO A 120 2.76 -19.68 5.30
C PRO A 120 2.44 -18.42 6.11
N PHE A 121 1.41 -17.66 5.71
CA PHE A 121 1.03 -16.38 6.32
C PHE A 121 0.17 -16.56 7.59
N LEU A 122 -0.42 -17.73 7.76
CA LEU A 122 -1.25 -18.09 8.91
C LEU A 122 -0.45 -18.78 10.03
N SER A 123 0.73 -19.32 9.71
CA SER A 123 1.56 -20.12 10.64
C SER A 123 2.08 -19.32 11.84
N GLY A 124 2.32 -18.02 11.67
CA GLY A 124 3.01 -17.20 12.67
C GLY A 124 4.52 -17.44 12.73
N GLU A 125 5.09 -18.17 11.78
CA GLU A 125 6.50 -18.55 11.72
C GLU A 125 7.19 -18.04 10.46
N GLY A 126 8.52 -17.90 10.55
CA GLY A 126 9.34 -17.47 9.42
C GLY A 126 9.19 -16.00 9.08
N ALA A 127 9.31 -15.71 7.79
CA ALA A 127 9.17 -14.35 7.25
C ALA A 127 8.57 -14.40 5.82
N PRO A 128 7.39 -15.02 5.62
CA PRO A 128 6.80 -15.18 4.30
C PRO A 128 6.37 -13.82 3.73
N LEU A 129 6.73 -13.55 2.49
CA LEU A 129 6.37 -12.33 1.75
C LEU A 129 5.31 -12.64 0.69
N ALA A 130 4.29 -11.79 0.61
CA ALA A 130 3.37 -11.78 -0.52
C ALA A 130 3.47 -10.45 -1.30
N SER A 131 3.09 -10.49 -2.58
CA SER A 131 3.13 -9.33 -3.46
C SER A 131 1.96 -9.31 -4.44
N LEU A 132 1.31 -8.15 -4.60
CA LEU A 132 0.46 -7.87 -5.75
C LEU A 132 1.34 -7.34 -6.89
N VAL A 133 1.54 -8.17 -7.91
CA VAL A 133 2.48 -7.90 -9.01
C VAL A 133 1.73 -7.35 -10.21
N PHE A 134 1.52 -6.03 -10.20
CA PHE A 134 0.65 -5.33 -11.14
C PHE A 134 1.41 -4.49 -12.16
N SER A 135 2.25 -3.55 -11.69
CA SER A 135 2.91 -2.55 -12.53
C SER A 135 3.98 -3.12 -13.44
N GLU A 136 4.18 -2.50 -14.60
CA GLU A 136 5.15 -2.89 -15.63
C GLU A 136 6.12 -1.74 -15.95
N PRO A 137 7.30 -2.00 -16.53
CA PRO A 137 8.30 -0.95 -16.82
C PRO A 137 7.78 0.20 -17.66
N GLY A 138 6.87 -0.05 -18.60
CA GLY A 138 6.23 0.95 -19.45
C GLY A 138 5.07 1.71 -18.78
N GLY A 139 4.69 1.30 -17.57
CA GLY A 139 3.49 1.77 -16.87
C GLY A 139 2.22 1.05 -17.34
N VAL A 140 1.20 1.05 -16.49
CA VAL A 140 -0.07 0.34 -16.72
C VAL A 140 -1.29 1.24 -16.50
N ALA A 141 -1.09 2.56 -16.43
CA ALA A 141 -2.19 3.49 -16.17
C ALA A 141 -3.34 3.39 -17.19
N ASN A 142 -3.01 3.05 -18.42
CA ASN A 142 -3.94 2.94 -19.54
C ASN A 142 -4.07 1.49 -20.09
N ALA A 143 -3.66 0.48 -19.29
CA ALA A 143 -3.68 -0.92 -19.75
C ALA A 143 -5.08 -1.46 -20.07
N LEU A 144 -6.13 -0.78 -19.59
CA LEU A 144 -7.53 -1.14 -19.86
C LEU A 144 -8.20 -0.23 -20.90
N GLU A 145 -7.44 0.65 -21.55
CA GLU A 145 -7.96 1.50 -22.62
C GLU A 145 -8.19 0.65 -23.88
N LYS A 146 -9.38 0.74 -24.46
CA LYS A 146 -9.72 0.01 -25.69
C LYS A 146 -8.84 0.49 -26.84
N GLY A 147 -8.19 -0.46 -27.52
CA GLY A 147 -7.22 -0.17 -28.58
C GLY A 147 -5.82 0.21 -28.06
N GLY A 148 -5.61 0.22 -26.76
CA GLY A 148 -4.30 0.35 -26.14
C GLY A 148 -3.49 -0.96 -26.18
N ALA A 149 -2.23 -0.89 -25.77
CA ALA A 149 -1.32 -2.05 -25.78
C ALA A 149 -1.64 -3.13 -24.72
N GLY A 150 -2.46 -2.79 -23.72
CA GLY A 150 -2.81 -3.71 -22.62
C GLY A 150 -1.63 -4.02 -21.69
N PHE A 151 -1.81 -5.02 -20.83
CA PHE A 151 -0.70 -5.58 -20.07
C PHE A 151 0.27 -6.30 -20.99
N GLN A 152 1.57 -6.05 -20.82
CA GLN A 152 2.63 -6.69 -21.60
C GLN A 152 3.05 -8.03 -20.98
N THR A 153 2.85 -8.20 -19.66
CA THR A 153 2.97 -9.53 -19.05
C THR A 153 1.78 -10.37 -19.47
N THR A 154 2.07 -11.52 -20.04
CA THR A 154 1.09 -12.44 -20.62
C THR A 154 1.03 -13.76 -19.87
N ALA A 155 -0.10 -14.45 -20.01
CA ALA A 155 -0.24 -15.84 -19.64
C ALA A 155 -0.88 -16.62 -20.80
N ARG A 156 -0.32 -17.80 -21.12
CA ARG A 156 -0.82 -18.70 -22.15
C ARG A 156 -1.12 -20.06 -21.53
N ARG A 157 -2.27 -20.61 -21.82
CA ARG A 157 -2.60 -21.97 -21.39
C ARG A 157 -1.91 -23.00 -22.27
N GLU A 158 -1.17 -23.92 -21.67
CA GLU A 158 -0.55 -25.06 -22.34
C GLU A 158 -0.91 -26.35 -21.58
N GLY A 159 -1.97 -27.03 -22.02
CA GLY A 159 -2.49 -28.22 -21.32
C GLY A 159 -3.08 -27.87 -19.93
N ASP A 160 -2.52 -28.49 -18.90
CA ASP A 160 -2.94 -28.29 -17.50
C ASP A 160 -2.10 -27.22 -16.77
N GLU A 161 -1.30 -26.46 -17.53
CA GLU A 161 -0.47 -25.38 -16.99
C GLU A 161 -0.75 -24.05 -17.67
N TRP A 162 -0.37 -22.97 -16.98
CA TRP A 162 -0.25 -21.64 -17.55
C TRP A 162 1.22 -21.24 -17.60
N VAL A 163 1.61 -20.62 -18.70
CA VAL A 163 2.96 -20.09 -18.92
C VAL A 163 2.90 -18.59 -18.80
N VAL A 164 3.47 -18.05 -17.72
CA VAL A 164 3.56 -16.60 -17.45
C VAL A 164 4.86 -16.08 -18.02
N ASP A 165 4.78 -15.00 -18.82
CA ASP A 165 5.93 -14.37 -19.47
C ASP A 165 5.81 -12.85 -19.46
N GLY A 166 6.89 -12.14 -19.10
CA GLY A 166 6.91 -10.68 -19.10
C GLY A 166 7.69 -10.06 -17.95
N GLU A 167 7.63 -8.73 -17.88
CA GLU A 167 8.38 -7.95 -16.92
C GLU A 167 7.44 -7.14 -15.99
N LYS A 168 7.84 -7.06 -14.73
CA LYS A 168 7.11 -6.30 -13.71
C LYS A 168 8.06 -5.37 -12.96
N MET A 169 7.53 -4.24 -12.49
CA MET A 169 8.31 -3.23 -11.79
C MET A 169 7.50 -2.61 -10.66
N TRP A 170 8.16 -2.17 -9.59
CA TRP A 170 7.55 -1.52 -8.44
C TRP A 170 6.66 -2.40 -7.57
N ALA A 171 6.58 -3.70 -7.83
CA ALA A 171 5.84 -4.62 -7.01
C ALA A 171 6.62 -4.93 -5.72
N THR A 172 6.23 -4.28 -4.63
CA THR A 172 6.89 -4.43 -3.33
C THR A 172 6.88 -5.90 -2.91
N ASN A 173 8.01 -6.38 -2.39
CA ASN A 173 8.26 -7.74 -1.92
C ASN A 173 8.38 -8.83 -2.99
N CYS A 174 8.07 -8.58 -4.26
CA CYS A 174 7.96 -9.62 -5.29
C CYS A 174 9.24 -10.47 -5.46
N ALA A 175 10.41 -9.90 -5.18
CA ALA A 175 11.68 -10.62 -5.30
C ALA A 175 12.01 -11.53 -4.11
N GLY A 176 11.29 -11.44 -3.00
CA GLY A 176 11.64 -12.21 -1.78
C GLY A 176 12.91 -11.70 -1.10
N TRP A 177 13.27 -12.30 0.03
CA TRP A 177 14.43 -11.87 0.82
C TRP A 177 15.78 -12.16 0.15
N ASP A 178 15.86 -13.21 -0.62
CA ASP A 178 17.05 -13.66 -1.33
C ASP A 178 17.05 -13.31 -2.83
N PHE A 179 16.07 -12.53 -3.25
CA PHE A 179 15.88 -12.07 -4.62
C PHE A 179 15.63 -13.19 -5.66
N LYS A 180 15.07 -14.31 -5.18
CA LYS A 180 14.68 -15.46 -6.01
C LYS A 180 13.17 -15.68 -6.08
N GLY A 181 12.39 -14.65 -5.74
CA GLY A 181 10.93 -14.66 -5.65
C GLY A 181 10.41 -14.71 -4.23
N CYS A 182 9.23 -14.11 -4.01
CA CYS A 182 8.53 -14.18 -2.73
C CYS A 182 7.75 -15.50 -2.58
N GLU A 183 7.24 -15.76 -1.38
CA GLU A 183 6.45 -16.97 -1.10
C GLU A 183 5.19 -17.03 -1.95
N LEU A 184 4.56 -15.87 -2.20
CA LEU A 184 3.35 -15.78 -3.00
C LEU A 184 3.30 -14.46 -3.81
N ALA A 185 3.24 -14.57 -5.12
CA ALA A 185 3.01 -13.43 -6.03
C ALA A 185 1.64 -13.56 -6.71
N CYS A 186 0.76 -12.59 -6.53
CA CYS A 186 -0.46 -12.42 -7.31
C CYS A 186 -0.12 -11.66 -8.59
N VAL A 187 0.19 -12.36 -9.66
CA VAL A 187 0.65 -11.77 -10.92
C VAL A 187 -0.55 -11.42 -11.79
N VAL A 188 -0.76 -10.11 -12.01
CA VAL A 188 -1.76 -9.62 -12.95
C VAL A 188 -1.20 -9.67 -14.35
N CYS A 189 -1.86 -10.36 -15.26
CA CYS A 189 -1.39 -10.57 -16.63
C CYS A 189 -2.56 -10.65 -17.62
N ARG A 190 -2.22 -10.67 -18.90
CA ARG A 190 -3.19 -10.79 -20.01
C ARG A 190 -3.16 -12.20 -20.60
N ASP A 191 -4.33 -12.84 -20.73
CA ASP A 191 -4.46 -14.10 -21.42
C ASP A 191 -4.23 -13.93 -22.95
N VAL A 192 -3.31 -14.72 -23.48
CA VAL A 192 -2.96 -14.78 -24.91
C VAL A 192 -3.12 -16.20 -25.48
N THR A 193 -3.94 -17.04 -24.86
CA THR A 193 -4.18 -18.42 -25.31
C THR A 193 -4.70 -18.47 -26.74
N ASP A 194 -5.61 -17.58 -27.10
CA ASP A 194 -6.24 -17.50 -28.43
C ASP A 194 -5.50 -16.56 -29.39
N GLY A 195 -4.31 -16.08 -29.02
CA GLY A 195 -3.47 -15.18 -29.82
C GLY A 195 -3.11 -13.89 -29.10
N GLU A 196 -2.15 -13.16 -29.65
CA GLU A 196 -1.63 -11.91 -29.08
C GLU A 196 -2.59 -10.72 -29.31
N GLU A 197 -3.24 -10.68 -30.48
CA GLU A 197 -4.13 -9.62 -30.86
C GLU A 197 -5.54 -9.84 -30.32
N TYR A 198 -6.09 -8.81 -29.68
CA TYR A 198 -7.46 -8.82 -29.16
C TYR A 198 -8.15 -7.48 -29.40
N GLY A 199 -9.19 -7.51 -30.24
CA GLY A 199 -9.94 -6.30 -30.62
C GLY A 199 -11.11 -5.93 -29.68
N GLY A 200 -11.32 -6.70 -28.61
CA GLY A 200 -12.40 -6.50 -27.63
C GLY A 200 -12.09 -5.52 -26.50
N ASP A 201 -12.79 -5.67 -25.38
CA ASP A 201 -12.47 -4.94 -24.16
C ASP A 201 -11.23 -5.59 -23.49
N PRO A 202 -10.15 -4.84 -23.24
CA PRO A 202 -8.96 -5.38 -22.59
C PRO A 202 -9.26 -6.06 -21.24
N ARG A 203 -10.32 -5.66 -20.53
CA ARG A 203 -10.74 -6.27 -19.27
C ARG A 203 -11.05 -7.76 -19.40
N ASP A 204 -11.58 -8.18 -20.56
CA ASP A 204 -11.99 -9.58 -20.81
C ASP A 204 -10.79 -10.54 -20.83
N LYS A 205 -9.57 -10.02 -20.99
CA LYS A 205 -8.34 -10.81 -21.02
C LYS A 205 -7.50 -10.70 -19.74
N VAL A 206 -7.86 -9.80 -18.82
CA VAL A 206 -7.10 -9.66 -17.55
C VAL A 206 -7.42 -10.81 -16.62
N MET A 207 -6.37 -11.43 -16.11
CA MET A 207 -6.42 -12.53 -15.15
C MET A 207 -5.41 -12.32 -14.01
N ILE A 208 -5.53 -13.10 -12.94
CA ILE A 208 -4.56 -13.14 -11.84
C ILE A 208 -4.10 -14.58 -11.66
N VAL A 209 -2.78 -14.76 -11.74
CA VAL A 209 -2.12 -16.05 -11.56
C VAL A 209 -1.29 -16.01 -10.27
N LEU A 210 -1.44 -17.03 -9.43
CA LEU A 210 -0.63 -17.23 -8.23
C LEU A 210 0.68 -17.91 -8.62
N VAL A 211 1.78 -17.22 -8.42
CA VAL A 211 3.13 -17.78 -8.61
C VAL A 211 3.75 -17.92 -7.22
N THR A 212 4.04 -19.15 -6.82
CA THR A 212 4.68 -19.45 -5.54
C THR A 212 6.19 -19.56 -5.68
N ARG A 213 6.90 -19.48 -4.56
CA ARG A 213 8.32 -19.77 -4.50
C ARG A 213 8.63 -21.18 -5.03
N GLY A 214 7.80 -22.17 -4.66
CA GLY A 214 7.94 -23.55 -5.15
C GLY A 214 7.74 -23.69 -6.67
N ASP A 215 6.87 -22.85 -7.27
CA ASP A 215 6.74 -22.82 -8.73
C ASP A 215 8.03 -22.32 -9.39
N LEU A 216 8.64 -21.26 -8.87
CA LEU A 216 9.89 -20.71 -9.42
C LEU A 216 11.04 -21.74 -9.30
N GLU A 217 11.15 -22.41 -8.16
CA GLU A 217 12.15 -23.46 -7.92
C GLU A 217 11.97 -24.65 -8.88
N ARG A 218 10.73 -25.06 -9.14
CA ARG A 218 10.39 -26.12 -10.10
C ARG A 218 10.75 -25.76 -11.55
N ASN A 219 10.57 -24.49 -11.92
CA ASN A 219 10.93 -23.99 -13.26
C ASN A 219 12.45 -23.84 -13.44
N GLY A 220 13.23 -23.82 -12.38
CA GLY A 220 14.68 -23.77 -12.41
C GLY A 220 15.27 -22.39 -12.64
N GLU A 221 16.59 -22.36 -12.75
CA GLU A 221 17.39 -21.15 -12.90
C GLU A 221 17.02 -20.42 -14.20
N GLY A 222 16.92 -19.08 -14.12
CA GLY A 222 16.59 -18.22 -15.27
C GLY A 222 15.08 -18.06 -15.54
N SER A 223 14.22 -18.80 -14.85
CA SER A 223 12.75 -18.61 -14.97
C SER A 223 12.26 -17.32 -14.29
N PHE A 224 12.95 -16.87 -13.25
CA PHE A 224 12.72 -15.60 -12.56
C PHE A 224 14.05 -14.91 -12.30
N GLU A 225 14.10 -13.62 -12.62
CA GLU A 225 15.30 -12.82 -12.36
C GLU A 225 14.96 -11.40 -11.89
N VAL A 226 15.81 -10.84 -11.05
CA VAL A 226 15.82 -9.42 -10.74
C VAL A 226 16.68 -8.72 -11.79
N VAL A 227 16.03 -8.04 -12.73
CA VAL A 227 16.69 -7.29 -13.81
C VAL A 227 17.44 -6.08 -13.25
N ARG A 228 16.83 -5.41 -12.25
CA ARG A 228 17.42 -4.26 -11.58
C ARG A 228 16.83 -4.04 -10.21
N HIS A 229 17.68 -3.85 -9.22
CA HIS A 229 17.28 -3.23 -7.95
C HIS A 229 17.09 -1.74 -8.17
N VAL A 230 15.99 -1.19 -7.62
CA VAL A 230 15.67 0.23 -7.72
C VAL A 230 16.01 0.89 -6.40
N GLU A 231 16.90 1.88 -6.43
CA GLU A 231 17.16 2.73 -5.28
C GLU A 231 16.13 3.86 -5.24
N MET A 232 15.60 4.14 -4.05
CA MET A 232 14.57 5.13 -3.82
C MET A 232 15.00 6.15 -2.78
N PRO A 233 14.64 7.44 -2.94
CA PRO A 233 15.03 8.48 -1.98
C PRO A 233 14.28 8.35 -0.64
N GLY A 234 13.06 7.83 -0.65
CA GLY A 234 12.28 7.45 0.53
C GLY A 234 12.08 5.95 0.60
N HIS A 235 11.54 5.43 1.72
CA HIS A 235 11.35 3.99 1.93
C HIS A 235 12.63 3.18 1.64
N SER A 236 13.75 3.64 2.17
CA SER A 236 15.11 3.23 1.80
C SER A 236 15.46 1.77 2.09
N SER A 237 14.61 1.02 2.78
CA SER A 237 14.75 -0.42 3.03
C SER A 237 13.65 -1.28 2.38
N VAL A 238 12.91 -0.72 1.42
CA VAL A 238 11.82 -1.44 0.72
C VAL A 238 12.33 -2.01 -0.59
N SER A 239 11.92 -3.22 -0.95
CA SER A 239 12.26 -3.84 -2.23
C SER A 239 11.08 -3.78 -3.20
N GLY A 240 11.22 -2.96 -4.26
CA GLY A 240 10.29 -2.87 -5.39
C GLY A 240 11.06 -2.96 -6.71
N PRO A 241 11.71 -4.09 -7.01
CA PRO A 241 12.64 -4.23 -8.12
C PRO A 241 11.93 -4.30 -9.49
N HIS A 242 12.72 -4.17 -10.54
CA HIS A 242 12.36 -4.62 -11.87
C HIS A 242 12.68 -6.13 -11.98
N VAL A 243 11.67 -6.93 -12.22
CA VAL A 243 11.77 -8.39 -12.32
C VAL A 243 11.25 -8.89 -13.66
N ARG A 244 11.74 -10.05 -14.08
CA ARG A 244 11.29 -10.78 -15.27
C ARG A 244 10.82 -12.17 -14.87
N TYR A 245 9.63 -12.54 -15.36
CA TYR A 245 9.12 -13.90 -15.42
C TYR A 245 9.42 -14.41 -16.84
N ASN A 246 10.26 -15.41 -16.96
CA ASN A 246 10.68 -15.96 -18.24
C ASN A 246 10.00 -17.34 -18.42
N ARG A 247 8.85 -17.34 -19.08
CA ARG A 247 8.06 -18.54 -19.36
C ARG A 247 7.82 -19.42 -18.13
N VAL A 248 7.47 -18.81 -17.00
CA VAL A 248 7.21 -19.52 -15.73
C VAL A 248 5.93 -20.36 -15.88
N ARG A 249 6.08 -21.67 -15.72
CA ARG A 249 4.98 -22.64 -15.76
C ARG A 249 4.37 -22.81 -14.38
N VAL A 250 3.07 -22.64 -14.28
CA VAL A 250 2.29 -22.86 -13.06
C VAL A 250 1.11 -23.77 -13.33
N PRO A 251 0.70 -24.62 -12.38
CA PRO A 251 -0.49 -25.46 -12.54
C PRO A 251 -1.75 -24.64 -12.77
N ALA A 252 -2.73 -25.16 -13.50
CA ALA A 252 -3.99 -24.49 -13.74
C ALA A 252 -4.75 -24.12 -12.46
N LYS A 253 -4.56 -24.85 -11.36
CA LYS A 253 -5.14 -24.54 -10.05
C LYS A 253 -4.60 -23.24 -9.43
N ASN A 254 -3.50 -22.70 -9.91
CA ASN A 254 -2.92 -21.43 -9.47
C ASN A 254 -3.61 -20.20 -10.09
N VAL A 255 -4.63 -20.38 -10.90
CA VAL A 255 -5.43 -19.26 -11.42
C VAL A 255 -6.39 -18.79 -10.33
N LEU A 256 -6.08 -17.63 -9.74
CA LEU A 256 -6.96 -17.00 -8.76
C LEU A 256 -8.18 -16.37 -9.42
N CYS A 257 -7.94 -15.64 -10.51
CA CYS A 257 -8.99 -15.02 -11.30
C CYS A 257 -8.81 -15.42 -12.76
N PRO A 258 -9.78 -16.16 -13.37
CA PRO A 258 -9.74 -16.47 -14.79
C PRO A 258 -9.81 -15.19 -15.64
N PRO A 259 -9.52 -15.28 -16.96
CA PRO A 259 -9.67 -14.15 -17.87
C PRO A 259 -11.03 -13.47 -17.73
N GLY A 260 -11.06 -12.14 -17.71
CA GLY A 260 -12.25 -11.33 -17.51
C GLY A 260 -12.58 -10.97 -16.04
N GLN A 261 -12.01 -11.68 -15.06
CA GLN A 261 -12.26 -11.41 -13.64
C GLN A 261 -11.08 -10.71 -12.94
N GLY A 262 -9.88 -10.77 -13.51
CA GLY A 262 -8.68 -10.27 -12.87
C GLY A 262 -8.67 -8.74 -12.64
N ALA A 263 -9.24 -7.98 -13.57
CA ALA A 263 -9.30 -6.52 -13.45
C ALA A 263 -10.11 -6.08 -12.22
N GLN A 264 -11.28 -6.66 -11.99
CA GLN A 264 -12.14 -6.30 -10.86
C GLN A 264 -11.45 -6.57 -9.52
N VAL A 265 -10.83 -7.74 -9.36
CA VAL A 265 -10.13 -8.11 -8.12
C VAL A 265 -8.89 -7.25 -7.89
N ALA A 266 -8.10 -6.98 -8.93
CA ALA A 266 -6.93 -6.12 -8.83
C ALA A 266 -7.31 -4.67 -8.42
N PHE A 267 -8.33 -4.08 -9.04
CA PHE A 267 -8.78 -2.73 -8.67
C PHE A 267 -9.46 -2.69 -7.30
N GLY A 268 -10.25 -3.70 -6.94
CA GLY A 268 -10.81 -3.82 -5.60
C GLY A 268 -9.72 -3.88 -4.51
N SER A 269 -8.59 -4.55 -4.79
CA SER A 269 -7.42 -4.56 -3.91
C SER A 269 -6.85 -3.16 -3.72
N PHE A 270 -6.76 -2.37 -4.78
CA PHE A 270 -6.29 -0.99 -4.71
C PHE A 270 -7.31 -0.04 -4.08
N ASP A 271 -8.61 -0.31 -4.12
CA ASP A 271 -9.60 0.54 -3.45
C ASP A 271 -9.52 0.38 -1.91
N ALA A 272 -9.31 -0.83 -1.41
CA ALA A 272 -9.05 -1.07 0.00
C ALA A 272 -7.72 -0.43 0.45
N SER A 273 -6.64 -0.61 -0.34
CA SER A 273 -5.34 -0.03 -0.02
C SER A 273 -5.31 1.50 -0.14
N ALA A 274 -6.19 2.11 -0.94
CA ALA A 274 -6.31 3.57 -1.02
C ALA A 274 -6.60 4.22 0.35
N VAL A 275 -7.45 3.59 1.16
CA VAL A 275 -7.71 4.03 2.55
C VAL A 275 -6.45 3.92 3.40
N LEU A 276 -5.68 2.84 3.24
CA LEU A 276 -4.44 2.64 4.00
C LEU A 276 -3.35 3.63 3.59
N VAL A 277 -3.28 4.01 2.30
CA VAL A 277 -2.42 5.12 1.86
C VAL A 277 -2.86 6.45 2.47
N GLY A 278 -4.17 6.66 2.64
CA GLY A 278 -4.69 7.78 3.42
C GLY A 278 -4.12 7.81 4.84
N ALA A 279 -4.13 6.67 5.53
CA ALA A 279 -3.57 6.52 6.88
C ALA A 279 -2.03 6.70 6.91
N MET A 280 -1.31 6.21 5.89
CA MET A 280 0.13 6.48 5.73
C MET A 280 0.41 7.99 5.69
N GLY A 281 -0.36 8.74 4.90
CA GLY A 281 -0.26 10.20 4.83
C GLY A 281 -0.48 10.87 6.17
N VAL A 282 -1.48 10.42 6.94
CA VAL A 282 -1.73 10.92 8.30
C VAL A 282 -0.54 10.63 9.23
N GLY A 283 0.02 9.41 9.17
CA GLY A 283 1.20 9.03 9.96
C GLY A 283 2.39 9.94 9.68
N VAL A 284 2.68 10.21 8.40
CA VAL A 284 3.77 11.12 7.99
C VAL A 284 3.51 12.55 8.45
N MET A 285 2.26 13.06 8.33
CA MET A 285 1.91 14.40 8.83
C MET A 285 2.08 14.53 10.35
N ARG A 286 1.72 13.49 11.11
CA ARG A 286 1.96 13.44 12.55
C ARG A 286 3.44 13.52 12.88
N ALA A 287 4.27 12.71 12.21
CA ALA A 287 5.71 12.71 12.42
C ALA A 287 6.34 14.09 12.12
N ALA A 288 5.92 14.73 11.03
CA ALA A 288 6.38 16.06 10.65
C ALA A 288 5.96 17.12 11.67
N PHE A 289 4.69 17.08 12.12
CA PHE A 289 4.17 17.97 13.15
C PHE A 289 4.93 17.81 14.48
N ASP A 290 5.07 16.56 14.96
CA ASP A 290 5.70 16.29 16.26
C ASP A 290 7.16 16.73 16.27
N ALA A 291 7.90 16.47 15.18
CA ALA A 291 9.30 16.92 15.03
C ALA A 291 9.41 18.45 15.02
N ALA A 292 8.59 19.13 14.23
CA ALA A 292 8.58 20.58 14.14
C ALA A 292 8.13 21.24 15.45
N LEU A 293 7.12 20.69 16.13
CA LEU A 293 6.67 21.17 17.44
C LEU A 293 7.75 21.00 18.52
N ALA A 294 8.41 19.83 18.55
CA ALA A 294 9.49 19.59 19.49
C ALA A 294 10.67 20.55 19.27
N PHE A 295 10.96 20.87 18.01
CA PHE A 295 11.96 21.90 17.67
C PHE A 295 11.52 23.29 18.13
N ALA A 296 10.30 23.71 17.81
CA ALA A 296 9.75 25.03 18.10
C ALA A 296 9.69 25.36 19.60
N LYS A 297 9.49 24.34 20.44
CA LYS A 297 9.45 24.50 21.90
C LYS A 297 10.83 24.78 22.52
N ARG A 298 11.92 24.42 21.85
CA ARG A 298 13.27 24.48 22.39
C ARG A 298 14.14 25.57 21.78
N ASP A 299 13.93 25.87 20.50
CA ASP A 299 14.75 26.77 19.72
C ASP A 299 14.12 28.17 19.70
N ALA A 300 14.93 29.20 20.02
CA ALA A 300 14.56 30.61 19.99
C ALA A 300 15.22 31.39 18.83
N ARG A 301 16.08 30.73 18.01
CA ARG A 301 16.87 31.38 16.94
C ARG A 301 17.61 32.65 17.39
N GLY A 302 18.16 32.61 18.61
CA GLY A 302 18.83 33.79 19.21
C GLY A 302 17.86 34.87 19.69
N GLY A 303 16.54 34.63 19.64
CA GLY A 303 15.53 35.53 20.18
C GLY A 303 15.27 35.33 21.67
N ALA A 304 14.40 36.17 22.25
CA ALA A 304 14.07 36.15 23.67
C ALA A 304 13.06 35.03 24.05
N VAL A 305 12.33 34.49 23.10
CA VAL A 305 11.28 33.49 23.34
C VAL A 305 11.36 32.34 22.34
N PRO A 306 10.89 31.12 22.68
CA PRO A 306 10.83 30.01 21.76
C PRO A 306 10.08 30.34 20.47
N LEU A 307 10.42 29.63 19.37
CA LEU A 307 9.77 29.83 18.08
C LEU A 307 8.26 29.58 18.13
N LEU A 308 7.80 28.70 19.00
CA LEU A 308 6.38 28.40 19.17
C LEU A 308 5.57 29.63 19.61
N GLU A 309 6.18 30.61 20.29
CA GLU A 309 5.56 31.88 20.70
C GLU A 309 5.53 32.93 19.56
N ARG A 310 6.11 32.59 18.38
CA ARG A 310 6.04 33.42 17.16
C ARG A 310 4.84 33.02 16.34
N GLN A 311 3.92 33.96 16.07
CA GLN A 311 2.67 33.69 15.34
C GLN A 311 2.90 33.01 14.00
N ALA A 312 3.80 33.50 13.17
CA ALA A 312 4.06 32.92 11.85
C ALA A 312 4.47 31.43 11.92
N PHE A 313 5.15 31.04 12.99
CA PHE A 313 5.54 29.66 13.24
C PHE A 313 4.34 28.81 13.72
N ALA A 314 3.57 29.37 14.67
CA ALA A 314 2.37 28.72 15.18
C ALA A 314 1.32 28.53 14.08
N ASP A 315 1.20 29.46 13.13
CA ASP A 315 0.29 29.35 11.98
C ASP A 315 0.67 28.15 11.07
N LEU A 316 1.96 27.94 10.77
CA LEU A 316 2.39 26.76 9.99
C LEU A 316 2.09 25.46 10.73
N LEU A 317 2.40 25.37 12.01
CA LEU A 317 2.10 24.19 12.83
C LEU A 317 0.60 23.92 12.92
N SER A 318 -0.21 24.96 13.12
CA SER A 318 -1.68 24.85 13.13
C SER A 318 -2.19 24.33 11.78
N GLY A 319 -1.62 24.81 10.67
CA GLY A 319 -1.94 24.32 9.32
C GLY A 319 -1.66 22.83 9.16
N ILE A 320 -0.50 22.34 9.59
CA ILE A 320 -0.15 20.90 9.56
C ILE A 320 -1.14 20.11 10.42
N LYS A 321 -1.44 20.58 11.64
CA LYS A 321 -2.37 19.91 12.55
C LYS A 321 -3.77 19.78 11.96
N MET A 322 -4.31 20.87 11.37
CA MET A 322 -5.61 20.87 10.73
C MET A 322 -5.67 19.91 9.53
N GLN A 323 -4.62 19.88 8.70
CA GLN A 323 -4.53 18.96 7.57
C GLN A 323 -4.52 17.50 8.03
N ALA A 324 -3.74 17.17 9.07
CA ALA A 324 -3.69 15.81 9.64
C ALA A 324 -5.04 15.36 10.20
N GLU A 325 -5.77 16.23 10.93
CA GLU A 325 -7.10 15.90 11.46
C GLU A 325 -8.15 15.74 10.36
N ALA A 326 -8.15 16.62 9.37
CA ALA A 326 -9.05 16.51 8.22
C ALA A 326 -8.81 15.23 7.43
N ALA A 327 -7.54 14.91 7.16
CA ALA A 327 -7.13 13.69 6.46
C ALA A 327 -7.54 12.43 7.25
N ARG A 328 -7.31 12.42 8.57
CA ARG A 328 -7.71 11.30 9.44
C ARG A 328 -9.23 11.10 9.43
N ALA A 329 -9.99 12.15 9.60
CA ALA A 329 -11.46 12.09 9.59
C ALA A 329 -11.98 11.54 8.25
N LEU A 330 -11.46 12.01 7.12
CA LEU A 330 -11.81 11.51 5.79
C LEU A 330 -11.38 10.04 5.60
N THR A 331 -10.19 9.67 6.06
CA THR A 331 -9.67 8.28 5.98
C THR A 331 -10.54 7.32 6.80
N TRP A 332 -10.90 7.67 8.04
CA TRP A 332 -11.78 6.83 8.86
C TRP A 332 -13.19 6.74 8.29
N LYS A 333 -13.74 7.85 7.77
CA LYS A 333 -15.02 7.84 7.06
C LYS A 333 -14.96 6.91 5.85
N ALA A 334 -13.90 6.96 5.05
CA ALA A 334 -13.73 6.10 3.89
C ALA A 334 -13.58 4.62 4.28
N ALA A 335 -12.78 4.32 5.32
CA ALA A 335 -12.65 2.98 5.87
C ALA A 335 -14.00 2.38 6.29
N HIS A 336 -14.74 3.12 7.11
CA HIS A 336 -16.07 2.68 7.56
C HIS A 336 -17.05 2.54 6.40
N ALA A 337 -17.03 3.47 5.45
CA ALA A 337 -17.95 3.46 4.33
C ALA A 337 -17.74 2.26 3.39
N LEU A 338 -16.50 1.88 3.09
CA LEU A 338 -16.23 0.71 2.23
C LEU A 338 -16.85 -0.57 2.79
N GLU A 339 -16.86 -0.74 4.11
CA GLU A 339 -17.40 -1.93 4.76
C GLU A 339 -18.90 -1.82 5.07
N ASN A 340 -19.34 -0.67 5.58
CA ASN A 340 -20.64 -0.53 6.22
C ASN A 340 -21.44 0.70 5.75
N GLY A 341 -20.92 1.48 4.80
CA GLY A 341 -21.53 2.72 4.38
C GLY A 341 -22.82 2.53 3.58
N PRO A 342 -23.70 3.54 3.55
CA PRO A 342 -24.84 3.58 2.65
C PRO A 342 -24.38 3.77 1.19
N GLY A 343 -25.30 3.56 0.26
CA GLY A 343 -25.02 3.61 -1.17
C GLY A 343 -24.47 2.30 -1.72
N ASP A 344 -24.26 2.26 -3.02
CA ASP A 344 -23.64 1.16 -3.71
C ASP A 344 -22.11 1.15 -3.52
N TYR A 345 -21.43 0.20 -4.14
CA TYR A 345 -19.98 0.09 -4.05
C TYR A 345 -19.27 1.33 -4.62
N ASP A 346 -19.76 1.88 -5.72
CA ASP A 346 -19.15 3.03 -6.39
C ASP A 346 -19.22 4.31 -5.53
N ALA A 347 -20.36 4.56 -4.88
CA ALA A 347 -20.51 5.66 -3.94
C ALA A 347 -19.54 5.53 -2.73
N ARG A 348 -19.36 4.32 -2.21
CA ARG A 348 -18.43 4.04 -1.10
C ARG A 348 -16.97 4.14 -1.53
N ARG A 349 -16.64 3.64 -2.71
CA ARG A 349 -15.33 3.71 -3.34
C ARG A 349 -14.85 5.13 -3.58
N GLU A 350 -15.76 6.05 -3.95
CA GLU A 350 -15.44 7.47 -4.12
C GLU A 350 -14.76 8.07 -2.88
N LEU A 351 -15.24 7.73 -1.68
CA LEU A 351 -14.61 8.19 -0.43
C LEU A 351 -13.19 7.64 -0.25
N ALA A 352 -12.93 6.38 -0.65
CA ALA A 352 -11.58 5.81 -0.60
C ALA A 352 -10.62 6.54 -1.55
N LEU A 353 -11.07 6.84 -2.77
CA LEU A 353 -10.32 7.66 -3.73
C LEU A 353 -10.03 9.06 -3.17
N ALA A 354 -11.05 9.70 -2.60
CA ALA A 354 -10.92 11.04 -2.01
C ALA A 354 -9.94 11.05 -0.82
N ALA A 355 -10.02 10.04 0.06
CA ALA A 355 -9.12 9.91 1.20
C ALA A 355 -7.66 9.76 0.75
N LYS A 356 -7.40 8.89 -0.23
CA LYS A 356 -6.06 8.69 -0.78
C LYS A 356 -5.50 9.96 -1.41
N ILE A 357 -6.27 10.60 -2.28
CA ILE A 357 -5.85 11.82 -2.98
C ILE A 357 -5.54 12.93 -1.98
N TYR A 358 -6.51 13.23 -1.12
CA TYR A 358 -6.37 14.34 -0.16
C TYR A 358 -5.22 14.11 0.83
N SER A 359 -5.18 12.96 1.50
CA SER A 359 -4.17 12.66 2.51
C SER A 359 -2.75 12.65 1.96
N SER A 360 -2.55 12.02 0.81
CA SER A 360 -1.21 11.90 0.22
C SER A 360 -0.66 13.24 -0.25
N GLU A 361 -1.48 14.11 -0.82
CA GLU A 361 -1.07 15.46 -1.23
C GLU A 361 -0.88 16.37 -0.01
N ALA A 362 -1.75 16.28 0.98
CA ALA A 362 -1.59 17.01 2.24
C ALA A 362 -0.32 16.63 2.99
N ALA A 363 0.11 15.36 2.93
CA ALA A 363 1.35 14.90 3.56
C ALA A 363 2.59 15.59 2.96
N VAL A 364 2.64 15.75 1.64
CA VAL A 364 3.73 16.48 0.96
C VAL A 364 3.76 17.94 1.40
N LYS A 365 2.59 18.58 1.44
CA LYS A 365 2.48 19.97 1.90
C LYS A 365 2.89 20.12 3.37
N ALA A 366 2.42 19.24 4.25
CA ALA A 366 2.74 19.25 5.66
C ALA A 366 4.25 19.10 5.93
N CYS A 367 4.93 18.20 5.21
CA CYS A 367 6.39 18.05 5.31
C CYS A 367 7.11 19.34 4.84
N THR A 368 6.65 19.94 3.75
CA THR A 368 7.22 21.20 3.25
C THR A 368 6.99 22.35 4.25
N ASP A 369 5.80 22.46 4.83
CA ASP A 369 5.49 23.47 5.86
C ASP A 369 6.35 23.26 7.13
N ALA A 370 6.58 22.00 7.54
CA ALA A 370 7.45 21.68 8.67
C ALA A 370 8.92 22.09 8.41
N ILE A 371 9.42 21.83 7.18
CA ILE A 371 10.76 22.26 6.75
C ILE A 371 10.84 23.79 6.78
N ASN A 372 9.86 24.50 6.24
CA ASN A 372 9.83 25.96 6.24
C ASN A 372 9.77 26.53 7.67
N ALA A 373 8.99 25.90 8.55
CA ALA A 373 8.89 26.28 9.94
C ALA A 373 10.25 26.14 10.66
N VAL A 374 10.94 25.02 10.49
CA VAL A 374 12.24 24.76 11.15
C VAL A 374 13.38 25.55 10.47
N GLY A 375 13.26 25.85 9.18
CA GLY A 375 14.25 26.57 8.40
C GLY A 375 15.49 25.71 8.09
N VAL A 376 16.66 26.36 7.93
CA VAL A 376 17.89 25.70 7.45
C VAL A 376 18.31 24.47 8.27
N THR A 377 17.97 24.41 9.54
CA THR A 377 18.25 23.23 10.39
C THR A 377 17.53 21.97 9.88
N ALA A 378 16.35 22.12 9.24
CA ALA A 378 15.63 20.99 8.65
C ALA A 378 16.38 20.36 7.46
N TYR A 379 17.38 21.04 6.90
CA TYR A 379 18.18 20.56 5.77
C TYR A 379 19.36 19.68 6.23
N ASP A 380 19.60 19.58 7.52
CA ASP A 380 20.59 18.68 8.11
C ASP A 380 20.08 17.23 8.04
N LEU A 381 20.94 16.30 7.61
CA LEU A 381 20.62 14.88 7.50
C LEU A 381 20.37 14.20 8.87
N ASP A 382 20.84 14.80 9.97
CA ASP A 382 20.54 14.33 11.33
C ASP A 382 19.10 14.67 11.77
N GLN A 383 18.39 15.49 10.98
CA GLN A 383 17.00 15.84 11.20
C GLN A 383 16.06 14.93 10.37
N PRO A 384 14.83 14.67 10.82
CA PRO A 384 13.94 13.73 10.15
C PRO A 384 13.24 14.30 8.90
N PHE A 385 13.35 15.60 8.63
CA PHE A 385 12.47 16.28 7.68
C PHE A 385 12.70 15.89 6.23
N SER A 386 13.96 15.68 5.82
CA SER A 386 14.28 15.22 4.45
C SER A 386 13.73 13.83 4.19
N ASP A 387 13.85 12.93 5.15
CA ASP A 387 13.32 11.57 5.04
C ASP A 387 11.79 11.54 5.04
N LEU A 388 11.16 12.38 5.87
CA LEU A 388 9.70 12.53 5.88
C LEU A 388 9.18 13.08 4.55
N LEU A 389 9.86 14.09 3.97
CA LEU A 389 9.51 14.60 2.65
C LEU A 389 9.69 13.54 1.56
N ASN A 390 10.82 12.82 1.55
CA ASN A 390 11.08 11.75 0.59
C ASN A 390 10.09 10.59 0.74
N THR A 391 9.62 10.32 1.94
CA THR A 391 8.53 9.37 2.19
C THR A 391 7.19 9.90 1.68
N ALA A 392 6.89 11.20 1.91
CA ALA A 392 5.63 11.81 1.51
C ALA A 392 5.44 11.89 0.00
N ILE A 393 6.49 12.27 -0.77
CA ILE A 393 6.38 12.52 -2.21
C ILE A 393 5.97 11.31 -3.04
N VAL A 394 6.17 10.09 -2.56
CA VAL A 394 5.75 8.88 -3.26
C VAL A 394 4.28 8.53 -3.00
N LEU A 395 3.68 8.97 -1.89
CA LEU A 395 2.29 8.65 -1.54
C LEU A 395 1.27 9.07 -2.61
N PRO A 396 1.37 10.23 -3.29
CA PRO A 396 0.52 10.58 -4.42
C PRO A 396 0.77 9.75 -5.69
N ILE A 397 1.91 9.05 -5.77
CA ILE A 397 2.39 8.41 -7.01
C ILE A 397 2.10 6.90 -7.01
N PHE A 398 2.40 6.20 -5.91
CA PHE A 398 2.23 4.76 -5.83
C PHE A 398 0.76 4.36 -5.58
N ASP A 399 0.44 3.08 -5.63
CA ASP A 399 -0.90 2.54 -5.38
C ASP A 399 -1.99 3.18 -6.26
N GLY A 400 -1.70 3.33 -7.54
CA GLY A 400 -2.51 4.11 -8.48
C GLY A 400 -2.30 5.61 -8.31
N GLY A 401 -1.46 6.19 -9.15
CA GLY A 401 -1.10 7.62 -9.08
C GLY A 401 -2.32 8.55 -9.12
N ASN A 402 -2.30 9.59 -8.28
CA ASN A 402 -3.41 10.53 -8.16
C ASN A 402 -3.78 11.19 -9.49
N VAL A 403 -2.78 11.57 -10.30
CA VAL A 403 -3.00 12.29 -11.56
C VAL A 403 -3.52 11.35 -12.65
N GLY A 404 -2.85 10.22 -12.87
CA GLY A 404 -3.12 9.37 -14.02
C GLY A 404 -4.24 8.34 -13.80
N ILE A 405 -4.55 7.98 -12.55
CA ILE A 405 -5.47 6.88 -12.24
C ILE A 405 -6.58 7.34 -11.30
N ARG A 406 -6.27 7.82 -10.09
CA ARG A 406 -7.28 8.03 -9.05
C ARG A 406 -8.29 9.13 -9.42
N ARG A 407 -7.82 10.27 -9.95
CA ARG A 407 -8.71 11.34 -10.43
C ARG A 407 -9.52 10.93 -11.65
N ARG A 408 -8.96 10.10 -12.53
CA ARG A 408 -9.72 9.53 -13.65
C ARG A 408 -10.85 8.63 -13.15
N HIS A 409 -10.59 7.75 -12.18
CA HIS A 409 -11.66 6.93 -11.59
C HIS A 409 -12.74 7.79 -10.94
N MET A 410 -12.40 8.88 -10.24
CA MET A 410 -13.41 9.82 -9.74
C MET A 410 -14.21 10.47 -10.86
N GLN A 411 -13.56 10.85 -11.96
CA GLN A 411 -14.23 11.38 -13.14
C GLN A 411 -15.19 10.36 -13.76
N GLU A 412 -14.77 9.11 -13.89
CA GLU A 412 -15.60 8.00 -14.39
C GLU A 412 -16.85 7.80 -13.54
N LEU A 413 -16.74 7.87 -12.21
CA LEU A 413 -17.89 7.83 -11.30
C LEU A 413 -18.84 9.00 -11.56
N MET A 414 -18.33 10.22 -11.62
CA MET A 414 -19.13 11.44 -11.88
C MET A 414 -19.80 11.46 -13.27
N LEU A 415 -19.26 10.74 -14.24
CA LEU A 415 -19.86 10.60 -15.58
C LEU A 415 -20.96 9.53 -15.63
N SER A 416 -21.09 8.70 -14.60
CA SER A 416 -22.17 7.69 -14.55
C SER A 416 -23.54 8.35 -14.52
N PRO A 417 -24.50 7.88 -15.34
CA PRO A 417 -25.88 8.40 -15.29
C PRO A 417 -26.58 8.19 -13.95
N THR A 418 -26.07 7.26 -13.13
CA THR A 418 -26.58 6.92 -11.80
C THR A 418 -25.79 7.56 -10.66
N TYR A 419 -24.86 8.47 -10.99
CA TYR A 419 -24.02 9.11 -9.97
C TYR A 419 -24.85 9.93 -8.99
N ASP A 420 -24.72 9.62 -7.70
CA ASP A 420 -25.31 10.34 -6.59
C ASP A 420 -24.19 10.82 -5.64
N ALA A 421 -23.82 12.08 -5.77
CA ALA A 421 -22.65 12.68 -5.10
C ALA A 421 -22.63 12.53 -3.57
N TRP A 422 -23.78 12.31 -2.95
CA TRP A 422 -23.91 12.27 -1.49
C TRP A 422 -24.42 10.94 -0.94
N ALA A 423 -24.61 9.96 -1.82
CA ALA A 423 -25.14 8.64 -1.43
C ALA A 423 -24.30 7.95 -0.35
N SER A 424 -22.98 8.10 -0.39
CA SER A 424 -22.05 7.55 0.62
C SER A 424 -22.17 8.22 2.00
N THR A 425 -22.86 9.37 2.08
CA THR A 425 -23.05 10.12 3.34
C THR A 425 -24.51 10.04 3.85
N PHE A 426 -25.47 10.21 2.96
CA PHE A 426 -26.88 10.35 3.31
C PHE A 426 -27.76 9.18 2.87
N GLY A 427 -27.19 8.21 2.16
CA GLY A 427 -27.92 7.16 1.44
C GLY A 427 -28.36 7.66 0.06
N PRO A 428 -28.83 6.73 -0.82
CA PRO A 428 -29.28 7.07 -2.16
C PRO A 428 -30.38 8.12 -2.14
N SER A 429 -30.28 9.09 -3.03
CA SER A 429 -31.39 10.01 -3.32
C SER A 429 -32.57 9.22 -3.85
N LYS A 430 -33.80 9.48 -3.38
CA LYS A 430 -35.01 8.74 -3.76
C LYS A 430 -35.43 9.01 -5.18
#